data_2e594d5b00ad01ddf7ba05dedacbedab
#
_entry.id   2e594d5b00ad01ddf7ba05dedacbedab
#
_cell.length_a   1.000
_cell.length_b   1.000
_cell.length_c   1.000
_cell.angle_alpha   90.00
_cell.angle_beta   90.00
_cell.angle_gamma   90.00
#
_symmetry.space_group_name_H-M   'P 1'
#
loop_
_entity.id
_entity.type
_entity.pdbx_description
1 polymer ?
#
loop_
_entity_poly.entity_id
_entity_poly.type
_entity_poly.pdbx_seq_one_letter_code
_entity_poly.pdbx_strand_id
1 'polypeptide(L)'
;IDCANGYIYAPVEGKVDGKHLYNFILLYDCKTLKYTGIYYDMSSEYLTDGIPWCAIDRENGYLYTSQFHNVGEILQYDLETMTFLRAIPLEEKLDRIQSGSVYNGMLYLSYDAANSTEEQIIAVDPSTGSVRVEFTRYCPNYDNEAEDVCVYPMEDGSLFHVVDYDKLINANVSHYKPAEG
;
A
#
# COMPACT_ATOMS: atom_id res chain seq x y z
N ILE A 1 2.81 -2.95 4.60
CA ILE A 1 4.08 -3.71 4.54
C ILE A 1 4.03 -4.72 3.42
N ASP A 2 5.20 -5.11 2.85
CA ASP A 2 5.30 -6.19 1.86
C ASP A 2 6.61 -6.98 2.09
N CYS A 3 6.79 -8.12 1.42
CA CYS A 3 7.95 -8.98 1.61
C CYS A 3 8.56 -9.43 0.28
N ALA A 4 9.89 -9.45 0.23
CA ALA A 4 10.68 -9.99 -0.88
C ALA A 4 12.07 -10.41 -0.38
N ASN A 5 12.71 -11.32 -1.10
CA ASN A 5 14.11 -11.71 -0.87
C ASN A 5 14.43 -12.14 0.57
N GLY A 6 13.44 -12.66 1.31
CA GLY A 6 13.58 -13.08 2.71
C GLY A 6 13.45 -11.95 3.72
N TYR A 7 13.07 -10.74 3.31
CA TYR A 7 12.87 -9.58 4.16
C TYR A 7 11.43 -9.07 4.10
N ILE A 8 10.94 -8.56 5.22
CA ILE A 8 9.76 -7.73 5.31
C ILE A 8 10.24 -6.28 5.18
N TYR A 9 9.64 -5.54 4.26
CA TYR A 9 9.84 -4.11 4.04
C TYR A 9 8.74 -3.37 4.80
N ALA A 10 9.13 -2.66 5.83
CA ALA A 10 8.20 -1.94 6.71
C ALA A 10 8.39 -0.44 6.55
N PRO A 11 7.41 0.28 5.97
CA PRO A 11 7.44 1.73 5.97
C PRO A 11 7.25 2.25 7.40
N VAL A 12 8.06 3.24 7.76
CA VAL A 12 8.05 3.88 9.08
C VAL A 12 8.23 5.38 8.90
N GLU A 13 7.35 6.14 9.51
CA GLU A 13 7.45 7.59 9.55
C GLU A 13 7.70 8.11 10.95
N GLY A 14 8.39 9.23 11.05
CA GLY A 14 8.62 9.93 12.31
C GLY A 14 8.13 11.36 12.28
N LYS A 15 7.47 11.76 13.37
CA LYS A 15 7.03 13.15 13.58
C LYS A 15 7.71 13.74 14.79
N VAL A 16 8.25 14.97 14.64
CA VAL A 16 8.65 15.82 15.75
C VAL A 16 7.83 17.11 15.64
N ASP A 17 7.20 17.51 16.75
CA ASP A 17 6.32 18.68 16.83
C ASP A 17 5.21 18.69 15.76
N GLY A 18 4.66 17.51 15.45
CA GLY A 18 3.58 17.36 14.47
C GLY A 18 4.02 17.46 13.00
N LYS A 19 5.32 17.56 12.73
CA LYS A 19 5.86 17.59 11.37
C LYS A 19 6.43 16.22 11.00
N HIS A 20 6.27 15.83 9.74
CA HIS A 20 6.96 14.66 9.19
C HIS A 20 8.43 15.02 8.99
N LEU A 21 9.33 14.41 9.75
CA LEU A 21 10.76 14.68 9.69
C LEU A 21 11.53 13.64 8.89
N TYR A 22 11.04 12.40 8.86
CA TYR A 22 11.70 11.31 8.15
C TYR A 22 10.69 10.23 7.73
N ASN A 23 11.02 9.57 6.64
CA ASN A 23 10.29 8.44 6.08
C ASN A 23 11.31 7.34 5.79
N PHE A 24 11.16 6.19 6.41
CA PHE A 24 12.09 5.07 6.24
C PHE A 24 11.39 3.81 5.75
N ILE A 25 12.12 2.95 5.04
CA ILE A 25 11.81 1.52 4.92
C ILE A 25 12.79 0.77 5.81
N LEU A 26 12.28 0.04 6.80
CA LEU A 26 13.06 -0.84 7.67
C LEU A 26 12.96 -2.28 7.18
N LEU A 27 14.08 -3.03 7.22
CA LEU A 27 14.08 -4.42 6.85
C LEU A 27 14.05 -5.34 8.07
N TYR A 28 13.07 -6.24 8.09
CA TYR A 28 12.98 -7.32 9.08
C TYR A 28 13.20 -8.67 8.39
N ASP A 29 13.87 -9.58 9.07
CA ASP A 29 14.02 -10.95 8.59
C ASP A 29 12.68 -11.70 8.64
N CYS A 30 12.24 -12.28 7.52
CA CYS A 30 10.93 -12.93 7.41
C CYS A 30 10.74 -14.15 8.33
N LYS A 31 11.83 -14.82 8.72
CA LYS A 31 11.75 -16.04 9.55
C LYS A 31 11.73 -15.73 11.04
N THR A 32 12.53 -14.76 11.44
CA THR A 32 12.72 -14.43 12.86
C THR A 32 11.90 -13.22 13.30
N LEU A 33 11.37 -12.44 12.36
CA LEU A 33 10.66 -11.18 12.55
C LEU A 33 11.49 -10.13 13.30
N LYS A 34 12.83 -10.26 13.26
CA LYS A 34 13.74 -9.33 13.89
C LYS A 34 14.22 -8.27 12.93
N TYR A 35 14.33 -7.04 13.42
CA TYR A 35 14.98 -5.97 12.67
C TYR A 35 16.42 -6.34 12.35
N THR A 36 16.80 -6.18 11.09
CA THR A 36 18.13 -6.57 10.57
C THR A 36 19.22 -5.52 10.82
N GLY A 37 18.85 -4.31 11.22
CA GLY A 37 19.73 -3.15 11.26
C GLY A 37 19.82 -2.39 9.93
N ILE A 38 19.16 -2.88 8.88
CA ILE A 38 19.14 -2.25 7.56
C ILE A 38 17.92 -1.34 7.46
N TYR A 39 18.14 -0.12 7.01
CA TYR A 39 17.08 0.83 6.70
C TYR A 39 17.47 1.70 5.49
N TYR A 40 16.46 2.26 4.84
CA TYR A 40 16.61 3.20 3.74
C TYR A 40 15.85 4.47 4.05
N ASP A 41 16.50 5.62 3.84
CA ASP A 41 15.85 6.92 3.95
C ASP A 41 15.12 7.24 2.65
N MET A 42 13.80 7.30 2.74
CA MET A 42 12.89 7.57 1.61
C MET A 42 12.45 9.03 1.58
N SER A 43 13.01 9.87 2.46
CA SER A 43 12.62 11.28 2.56
C SER A 43 12.81 12.01 1.25
N SER A 44 11.77 12.64 0.75
CA SER A 44 11.78 13.35 -0.54
C SER A 44 10.72 14.45 -0.55
N GLU A 45 10.77 15.30 -1.58
CA GLU A 45 9.75 16.33 -1.81
C GLU A 45 8.34 15.74 -2.09
N TYR A 46 8.25 14.47 -2.46
CA TYR A 46 7.00 13.78 -2.73
C TYR A 46 6.34 13.15 -1.49
N LEU A 47 7.11 12.92 -0.41
CA LEU A 47 6.64 12.27 0.82
C LEU A 47 6.52 13.27 1.97
N THR A 48 5.73 14.31 1.75
CA THR A 48 5.53 15.39 2.74
C THR A 48 4.50 15.06 3.80
N ASP A 49 3.71 14.00 3.58
CA ASP A 49 2.67 13.52 4.48
C ASP A 49 2.83 12.03 4.83
N GLY A 50 4.05 11.63 5.09
CA GLY A 50 4.40 10.28 5.53
C GLY A 50 4.66 9.27 4.41
N ILE A 51 4.89 8.03 4.83
CA ILE A 51 5.06 6.84 4.00
C ILE A 51 4.19 5.71 4.57
N PRO A 52 2.88 5.71 4.33
CA PRO A 52 1.95 4.80 5.00
C PRO A 52 2.07 3.34 4.54
N TRP A 53 2.54 3.11 3.33
CA TRP A 53 2.58 1.79 2.72
C TRP A 53 3.77 1.61 1.79
N CYS A 54 4.06 0.35 1.46
CA CYS A 54 4.87 -0.03 0.30
C CYS A 54 4.31 -1.30 -0.33
N ALA A 55 4.51 -1.45 -1.64
CA ALA A 55 4.17 -2.65 -2.40
C ALA A 55 5.32 -3.05 -3.32
N ILE A 56 5.57 -4.34 -3.46
CA ILE A 56 6.74 -4.85 -4.19
C ILE A 56 6.30 -5.61 -5.44
N ASP A 57 6.79 -5.16 -6.57
CA ASP A 57 6.77 -5.89 -7.83
C ASP A 57 7.99 -6.82 -7.88
N ARG A 58 7.77 -8.07 -7.49
CA ARG A 58 8.85 -9.07 -7.42
C ARG A 58 9.35 -9.51 -8.79
N GLU A 59 8.50 -9.39 -9.81
CA GLU A 59 8.84 -9.80 -11.18
C GLU A 59 9.77 -8.79 -11.85
N ASN A 60 9.50 -7.50 -11.64
CA ASN A 60 10.26 -6.42 -12.26
C ASN A 60 11.30 -5.78 -11.33
N GLY A 61 11.34 -6.16 -10.06
CA GLY A 61 12.30 -5.66 -9.08
C GLY A 61 12.05 -4.20 -8.67
N TYR A 62 10.79 -3.82 -8.46
CA TYR A 62 10.42 -2.49 -8.04
C TYR A 62 9.74 -2.45 -6.68
N LEU A 63 9.91 -1.35 -5.98
CA LEU A 63 9.10 -0.98 -4.82
C LEU A 63 8.30 0.27 -5.17
N TYR A 64 7.02 0.25 -4.82
CA TYR A 64 6.10 1.38 -4.98
C TYR A 64 5.65 1.89 -3.62
N THR A 65 5.41 3.20 -3.54
CA THR A 65 4.84 3.88 -2.38
C THR A 65 4.24 5.22 -2.78
N SER A 66 3.54 5.88 -1.86
CA SER A 66 3.09 7.26 -1.96
C SER A 66 2.99 7.90 -0.58
N GLN A 67 2.69 9.20 -0.53
CA GLN A 67 2.20 9.84 0.70
C GLN A 67 0.75 9.44 1.00
N PHE A 68 0.22 9.85 2.16
CA PHE A 68 -1.11 9.48 2.61
C PHE A 68 -2.22 10.33 1.97
N HIS A 69 -2.11 11.66 2.02
CA HIS A 69 -3.08 12.60 1.45
C HIS A 69 -2.61 13.21 0.14
N ASN A 70 -3.57 13.65 -0.70
CA ASN A 70 -3.32 14.35 -1.96
C ASN A 70 -2.33 13.63 -2.87
N VAL A 71 -2.54 12.33 -3.04
CA VAL A 71 -1.65 11.45 -3.82
C VAL A 71 -1.82 11.76 -5.31
N GLY A 72 -0.93 12.56 -5.86
CA GLY A 72 -0.87 12.86 -7.30
C GLY A 72 0.07 11.95 -8.06
N GLU A 73 0.97 11.26 -7.37
CA GLU A 73 2.00 10.39 -7.94
C GLU A 73 2.20 9.13 -7.12
N ILE A 74 2.51 8.03 -7.80
CA ILE A 74 3.12 6.84 -7.19
C ILE A 74 4.63 6.90 -7.39
N LEU A 75 5.37 6.69 -6.34
CA LEU A 75 6.83 6.68 -6.38
C LEU A 75 7.34 5.28 -6.65
N GLN A 76 8.25 5.15 -7.61
CA GLN A 76 8.89 3.90 -7.99
C GLN A 76 10.36 3.92 -7.62
N TYR A 77 10.80 2.87 -6.94
CA TYR A 77 12.18 2.65 -6.54
C TYR A 77 12.69 1.31 -7.09
N ASP A 78 13.97 1.24 -7.36
CA ASP A 78 14.66 -0.03 -7.59
C ASP A 78 14.73 -0.82 -6.28
N LEU A 79 14.24 -2.06 -6.29
CA LEU A 79 14.10 -2.87 -5.06
C LEU A 79 15.45 -3.28 -4.44
N GLU A 80 16.49 -3.48 -5.26
CA GLU A 80 17.79 -3.93 -4.79
C GLU A 80 18.59 -2.79 -4.13
N THR A 81 18.57 -1.63 -4.78
CA THR A 81 19.39 -0.48 -4.37
C THR A 81 18.61 0.57 -3.57
N MET A 82 17.27 0.50 -3.56
CA MET A 82 16.36 1.53 -3.06
C MET A 82 16.58 2.91 -3.69
N THR A 83 17.12 2.93 -4.91
CA THR A 83 17.30 4.17 -5.66
C THR A 83 15.95 4.62 -6.23
N PHE A 84 15.60 5.88 -6.03
CA PHE A 84 14.44 6.49 -6.67
C PHE A 84 14.60 6.46 -8.20
N LEU A 85 13.60 5.93 -8.89
CA LEU A 85 13.59 5.83 -10.34
C LEU A 85 12.75 6.94 -10.99
N ARG A 86 11.51 7.08 -10.52
CA ARG A 86 10.58 8.09 -11.05
C ARG A 86 9.36 8.27 -10.15
N ALA A 87 8.69 9.42 -10.30
CA ALA A 87 7.31 9.63 -9.90
C ALA A 87 6.40 9.32 -11.10
N ILE A 88 5.37 8.51 -10.89
CA ILE A 88 4.36 8.13 -11.88
C ILE A 88 3.15 9.01 -11.64
N PRO A 89 2.88 10.02 -12.48
CA PRO A 89 1.73 10.89 -12.28
C PRO A 89 0.45 10.08 -12.49
N LEU A 90 -0.51 10.26 -11.58
CA LEU A 90 -1.82 9.64 -11.67
C LEU A 90 -2.77 10.48 -12.54
N GLU A 91 -3.66 9.83 -13.30
CA GLU A 91 -4.70 10.52 -14.07
C GLU A 91 -5.67 11.30 -13.19
N GLU A 92 -5.90 10.84 -11.98
CA GLU A 92 -6.67 11.53 -10.94
C GLU A 92 -5.98 11.43 -9.57
N LYS A 93 -6.18 12.44 -8.74
CA LYS A 93 -5.65 12.44 -7.38
C LYS A 93 -6.41 11.47 -6.50
N LEU A 94 -5.68 10.67 -5.77
CA LEU A 94 -6.20 9.81 -4.73
C LEU A 94 -5.98 10.45 -3.35
N ASP A 95 -6.67 9.94 -2.35
CA ASP A 95 -6.54 10.41 -0.97
C ASP A 95 -6.63 9.22 0.00
N ARG A 96 -5.99 9.31 1.15
CA ARG A 96 -6.06 8.30 2.22
C ARG A 96 -5.77 6.88 1.74
N ILE A 97 -4.64 6.68 1.06
CA ILE A 97 -4.19 5.34 0.65
C ILE A 97 -3.54 4.66 1.85
N GLN A 98 -4.15 3.58 2.34
CA GLN A 98 -3.70 2.84 3.52
C GLN A 98 -2.66 1.77 3.18
N SER A 99 -2.82 1.10 2.02
CA SER A 99 -1.91 0.05 1.61
C SER A 99 -1.89 -0.19 0.10
N GLY A 100 -0.97 -1.05 -0.35
CA GLY A 100 -0.88 -1.47 -1.73
C GLY A 100 -0.34 -2.89 -1.90
N SER A 101 -0.70 -3.52 -2.99
CA SER A 101 -0.23 -4.84 -3.41
C SER A 101 -0.04 -4.89 -4.92
N VAL A 102 1.02 -5.54 -5.41
CA VAL A 102 1.24 -5.73 -6.85
C VAL A 102 0.85 -7.14 -7.26
N TYR A 103 0.06 -7.24 -8.32
CA TYR A 103 -0.31 -8.51 -8.92
C TYR A 103 -0.46 -8.37 -10.44
N ASN A 104 0.21 -9.25 -11.20
CA ASN A 104 0.22 -9.23 -12.68
C ASN A 104 0.54 -7.83 -13.27
N GLY A 105 1.52 -7.13 -12.69
CA GLY A 105 1.97 -5.83 -13.16
C GLY A 105 1.04 -4.65 -12.83
N MET A 106 -0.10 -4.91 -12.18
CA MET A 106 -1.02 -3.87 -11.68
C MET A 106 -0.79 -3.62 -10.19
N LEU A 107 -0.91 -2.37 -9.78
CA LEU A 107 -0.85 -1.96 -8.39
C LEU A 107 -2.29 -1.79 -7.87
N TYR A 108 -2.65 -2.54 -6.84
CA TYR A 108 -3.94 -2.46 -6.17
C TYR A 108 -3.78 -1.75 -4.84
N LEU A 109 -4.58 -0.72 -4.62
CA LEU A 109 -4.51 0.18 -3.48
C LEU A 109 -5.77 0.07 -2.63
N SER A 110 -5.62 0.05 -1.31
CA SER A 110 -6.73 0.22 -0.38
C SER A 110 -6.99 1.71 -0.20
N TYR A 111 -8.18 2.15 -0.60
CA TYR A 111 -8.62 3.54 -0.51
C TYR A 111 -9.68 3.68 0.57
N ASP A 112 -9.36 4.43 1.61
CA ASP A 112 -10.28 4.76 2.70
C ASP A 112 -10.97 6.09 2.39
N ALA A 113 -12.24 6.03 2.01
CA ALA A 113 -13.06 7.22 1.81
C ALA A 113 -13.52 7.77 3.17
N ALA A 114 -12.84 8.79 3.68
CA ALA A 114 -13.14 9.43 4.96
C ALA A 114 -14.64 9.72 5.14
N ASN A 115 -15.22 9.28 6.26
CA ASN A 115 -16.63 9.42 6.60
C ASN A 115 -17.60 8.74 5.60
N SER A 116 -17.15 7.69 4.94
CA SER A 116 -17.97 6.86 4.06
C SER A 116 -18.13 5.45 4.64
N THR A 117 -19.23 4.79 4.27
CA THR A 117 -19.41 3.35 4.47
C THR A 117 -18.99 2.56 3.24
N GLU A 118 -18.49 3.22 2.21
CA GLU A 118 -17.99 2.64 0.98
C GLU A 118 -16.48 2.78 0.92
N GLU A 119 -15.81 1.66 1.00
CA GLU A 119 -14.37 1.50 0.82
C GLU A 119 -14.09 0.97 -0.58
N GLN A 120 -12.98 1.35 -1.17
CA GLN A 120 -12.64 0.94 -2.54
C GLN A 120 -11.28 0.26 -2.62
N ILE A 121 -11.20 -0.72 -3.48
CA ILE A 121 -9.92 -1.19 -4.00
C ILE A 121 -9.74 -0.54 -5.37
N ILE A 122 -8.67 0.23 -5.49
CA ILE A 122 -8.29 0.99 -6.69
C ILE A 122 -7.20 0.22 -7.40
N ALA A 123 -7.33 0.03 -8.71
CA ALA A 123 -6.25 -0.49 -9.55
C ALA A 123 -5.55 0.65 -10.28
N VAL A 124 -4.24 0.67 -10.20
CA VAL A 124 -3.37 1.63 -10.90
C VAL A 124 -2.45 0.86 -11.86
N ASP A 125 -2.40 1.29 -13.12
CA ASP A 125 -1.39 0.82 -14.05
C ASP A 125 -0.10 1.64 -13.88
N PRO A 126 0.98 1.05 -13.33
CA PRO A 126 2.21 1.80 -13.08
C PRO A 126 2.96 2.20 -14.34
N SER A 127 2.56 1.70 -15.51
CA SER A 127 3.16 2.10 -16.79
C SER A 127 2.61 3.41 -17.33
N THR A 128 1.35 3.71 -17.04
CA THR A 128 0.62 4.88 -17.55
C THR A 128 0.15 5.85 -16.48
N GLY A 129 -0.03 5.39 -15.23
CA GLY A 129 -0.67 6.15 -14.16
C GLY A 129 -2.21 6.15 -14.24
N SER A 130 -2.79 5.30 -15.11
CA SER A 130 -4.24 5.21 -15.20
C SER A 130 -4.84 4.59 -13.94
N VAL A 131 -6.00 5.09 -13.54
CA VAL A 131 -6.66 4.75 -12.28
C VAL A 131 -8.06 4.21 -12.59
N ARG A 132 -8.45 3.12 -11.92
CA ARG A 132 -9.83 2.62 -11.98
C ARG A 132 -10.25 2.01 -10.65
N VAL A 133 -11.53 2.09 -10.34
CA VAL A 133 -12.10 1.34 -9.23
C VAL A 133 -12.18 -0.13 -9.63
N GLU A 134 -11.49 -1.00 -8.92
CA GLU A 134 -11.59 -2.45 -9.12
C GLU A 134 -12.88 -2.99 -8.54
N PHE A 135 -13.18 -2.65 -7.30
CA PHE A 135 -14.48 -2.87 -6.69
C PHE A 135 -14.70 -1.96 -5.48
N THR A 136 -15.96 -1.76 -5.16
CA THR A 136 -16.42 -1.08 -3.94
C THR A 136 -16.94 -2.11 -2.95
N ARG A 137 -16.59 -1.96 -1.68
CA ARG A 137 -17.08 -2.77 -0.58
C ARG A 137 -17.83 -1.90 0.40
N TYR A 138 -18.85 -2.46 0.99
CA TYR A 138 -19.66 -1.78 2.00
C TYR A 138 -19.18 -2.17 3.40
N CYS A 139 -18.81 -1.16 4.19
CA CYS A 139 -18.45 -1.31 5.59
C CYS A 139 -19.62 -0.79 6.44
N PRO A 140 -20.23 -1.62 7.30
CA PRO A 140 -21.44 -1.24 8.02
C PRO A 140 -21.23 -0.15 9.09
N ASN A 141 -19.98 0.08 9.48
CA ASN A 141 -19.61 1.10 10.45
C ASN A 141 -18.69 2.13 9.80
N TYR A 142 -18.96 3.43 10.01
CA TYR A 142 -18.09 4.54 9.59
C TYR A 142 -16.70 4.51 10.25
N ASP A 143 -16.55 3.72 11.29
CA ASP A 143 -15.31 3.59 12.06
C ASP A 143 -14.46 2.40 11.59
N ASN A 144 -14.92 1.63 10.60
CA ASN A 144 -14.11 0.62 9.94
C ASN A 144 -13.18 1.30 8.94
N GLU A 145 -11.92 0.94 9.01
CA GLU A 145 -10.90 1.38 8.07
C GLU A 145 -10.32 0.15 7.36
N ALA A 146 -10.18 0.23 6.03
CA ALA A 146 -9.47 -0.77 5.24
C ALA A 146 -7.97 -0.55 5.39
N GLU A 147 -7.37 -1.24 6.33
CA GLU A 147 -5.98 -1.04 6.72
C GLU A 147 -4.98 -1.68 5.75
N ASP A 148 -5.36 -2.79 5.12
CA ASP A 148 -4.43 -3.48 4.21
C ASP A 148 -5.17 -4.21 3.09
N VAL A 149 -4.49 -4.35 1.94
CA VAL A 149 -4.90 -5.21 0.82
C VAL A 149 -3.74 -6.08 0.39
N CYS A 150 -3.99 -7.37 0.26
CA CYS A 150 -3.10 -8.33 -0.37
C CYS A 150 -3.81 -8.97 -1.56
N VAL A 151 -3.13 -9.07 -2.69
CA VAL A 151 -3.66 -9.75 -3.89
C VAL A 151 -2.88 -11.04 -4.09
N TYR A 152 -3.55 -12.15 -3.77
CA TYR A 152 -2.95 -13.48 -3.82
C TYR A 152 -4.01 -14.54 -4.19
N PRO A 153 -3.80 -15.36 -5.24
CA PRO A 153 -4.78 -16.38 -5.62
C PRO A 153 -4.82 -17.53 -4.62
N MET A 154 -6.02 -17.83 -4.11
CA MET A 154 -6.26 -18.98 -3.24
C MET A 154 -7.00 -20.09 -3.97
N GLU A 155 -6.92 -21.32 -3.42
CA GLU A 155 -7.55 -22.51 -4.00
C GLU A 155 -9.08 -22.42 -4.15
N ASP A 156 -9.74 -21.64 -3.30
CA ASP A 156 -11.20 -21.41 -3.34
C ASP A 156 -11.61 -20.37 -4.41
N GLY A 157 -10.63 -19.80 -5.14
CA GLY A 157 -10.82 -18.78 -6.17
C GLY A 157 -10.82 -17.35 -5.62
N SER A 158 -10.61 -17.15 -4.32
CA SER A 158 -10.41 -15.80 -3.76
C SER A 158 -9.09 -15.20 -4.25
N LEU A 159 -9.09 -13.91 -4.55
CA LEU A 159 -7.93 -13.19 -5.07
C LEU A 159 -7.54 -12.00 -4.20
N PHE A 160 -8.52 -11.24 -3.71
CA PHE A 160 -8.27 -10.07 -2.88
C PHE A 160 -8.53 -10.39 -1.41
N HIS A 161 -7.61 -10.00 -0.54
CA HIS A 161 -7.68 -10.20 0.90
C HIS A 161 -7.50 -8.85 1.56
N VAL A 162 -8.53 -8.36 2.23
CA VAL A 162 -8.55 -7.03 2.83
C VAL A 162 -8.63 -7.17 4.34
N VAL A 163 -7.75 -6.46 5.03
CA VAL A 163 -7.79 -6.35 6.50
C VAL A 163 -8.58 -5.11 6.86
N ASP A 164 -9.61 -5.30 7.67
CA ASP A 164 -10.43 -4.24 8.24
C ASP A 164 -10.15 -4.11 9.72
N TYR A 165 -10.00 -2.88 10.18
CA TYR A 165 -9.93 -2.54 11.58
C TYR A 165 -11.26 -1.91 12.04
N ASP A 166 -11.94 -2.56 13.00
CA ASP A 166 -13.08 -2.02 13.72
C ASP A 166 -12.58 -1.46 15.06
N LYS A 167 -12.74 -0.15 15.27
CA LYS A 167 -12.24 0.61 16.43
C LYS A 167 -12.53 0.02 17.80
N LEU A 168 -13.47 -0.89 17.89
CA LEU A 168 -13.86 -1.37 19.20
C LEU A 168 -13.19 -2.67 19.61
N ILE A 169 -12.97 -3.66 18.74
CA ILE A 169 -12.48 -4.97 19.24
C ILE A 169 -11.90 -5.91 18.14
N ASN A 170 -12.13 -5.71 16.85
CA ASN A 170 -11.88 -6.75 15.85
C ASN A 170 -11.04 -6.25 14.68
N ALA A 171 -10.01 -7.02 14.32
CA ALA A 171 -9.47 -7.03 12.97
C ALA A 171 -10.11 -8.19 12.21
N ASN A 172 -10.67 -7.92 11.04
CA ASN A 172 -11.28 -8.91 10.17
C ASN A 172 -10.45 -9.03 8.89
N VAL A 173 -10.36 -10.24 8.36
CA VAL A 173 -9.81 -10.45 7.02
C VAL A 173 -10.95 -10.92 6.12
N SER A 174 -11.26 -10.11 5.13
CA SER A 174 -12.29 -10.41 4.13
C SER A 174 -11.65 -10.92 2.85
N HIS A 175 -12.24 -11.94 2.23
CA HIS A 175 -11.76 -12.56 1.01
C HIS A 175 -12.75 -12.31 -0.12
N TYR A 176 -12.26 -11.79 -1.25
CA TYR A 176 -13.09 -11.45 -2.41
C TYR A 176 -12.64 -12.23 -3.63
N LYS A 177 -13.61 -12.72 -4.42
CA LYS A 177 -13.37 -13.31 -5.73
C LYS A 177 -13.44 -12.22 -6.81
N PRO A 178 -12.66 -12.34 -7.89
CA PRO A 178 -12.90 -11.52 -9.07
C PRO A 178 -14.35 -11.68 -9.54
N ALA A 179 -14.95 -10.61 -10.08
CA ALA A 179 -16.26 -10.74 -10.71
C ALA A 179 -16.15 -11.73 -11.89
N GLU A 180 -17.11 -12.66 -11.95
CA GLU A 180 -17.24 -13.50 -13.15
C GLU A 180 -17.57 -12.60 -14.34
N GLY A 181 -16.68 -12.55 -15.34
CA GLY A 181 -16.83 -11.75 -16.56
C GLY A 181 -17.88 -12.33 -17.53
#